data_a1c255e6697de450b4434e6da4515664
#
_entry.id   a1c255e6697de450b4434e6da4515664
#
_cell.length_a   1.000
_cell.length_b   1.000
_cell.length_c   1.000
_cell.angle_alpha   90.00
_cell.angle_beta   90.00
_cell.angle_gamma   90.00
#
_symmetry.space_group_name_H-M   'P 1'
#
loop_
_entity.id
_entity.type
_entity.pdbx_description
1 polymer ?
#
loop_
_entity_poly.entity_id
_entity_poly.type
_entity_poly.pdbx_seq_one_letter_code
_entity_poly.pdbx_strand_id
1 'polypeptide(L)'
;MAVLEIRGLSRSFGGIHAVAGVDFDVERAEIVGIIGPNGSGKSTLFNLLTGALKPGAGTVRLFDRDITKASPHRIARAGLGRTFQIPALFVNMTVRENLWTAAVEFDWRGSGRRADEVLELLELSHVADDLASSLSGGQQRLLEMGRVLMQSPKAVLLDEVTAGVHPRLRQIIVRAIRLMRDDGTTFCVIEHDMELAQDICDRMIVMDAGTIVAEGTFDEVAHDPQVMEAYLGVPTE
;
A
#
# COMPACT_ATOMS: atom_id res chain seq x y z
N MET A 1 -3.96 -17.45 -8.82
CA MET A 1 -5.08 -17.49 -7.85
C MET A 1 -5.08 -16.16 -7.12
N ALA A 2 -6.17 -15.41 -7.27
CA ALA A 2 -6.24 -14.06 -6.73
C ALA A 2 -6.12 -14.05 -5.19
N VAL A 3 -5.29 -13.15 -4.70
CA VAL A 3 -5.09 -12.88 -3.27
C VAL A 3 -6.10 -11.87 -2.78
N LEU A 4 -6.40 -10.86 -3.62
CA LEU A 4 -7.39 -9.82 -3.35
C LEU A 4 -8.35 -9.75 -4.53
N GLU A 5 -9.64 -9.87 -4.24
CA GLU A 5 -10.71 -9.79 -5.24
C GLU A 5 -11.67 -8.66 -4.86
N ILE A 6 -11.89 -7.73 -5.77
CA ILE A 6 -12.79 -6.59 -5.61
C ILE A 6 -13.88 -6.69 -6.67
N ARG A 7 -15.16 -6.60 -6.27
CA ARG A 7 -16.31 -6.69 -7.17
C ARG A 7 -17.33 -5.60 -6.87
N GLY A 8 -17.61 -4.75 -7.84
CA GLY A 8 -18.63 -3.69 -7.80
C GLY A 8 -18.46 -2.71 -6.64
N LEU A 9 -17.21 -2.51 -6.17
CA LEU A 9 -16.97 -1.74 -4.96
C LEU A 9 -17.33 -0.28 -5.17
N SER A 10 -18.20 0.24 -4.28
CA SER A 10 -18.74 1.61 -4.45
C SER A 10 -18.86 2.33 -3.11
N ARG A 11 -18.56 3.64 -3.13
CA ARG A 11 -18.76 4.53 -2.00
C ARG A 11 -19.02 5.96 -2.45
N SER A 12 -20.07 6.57 -1.90
CA SER A 12 -20.42 7.98 -2.15
C SER A 12 -20.39 8.80 -0.87
N PHE A 13 -20.11 10.08 -1.00
CA PHE A 13 -20.15 11.09 0.06
C PHE A 13 -20.94 12.30 -0.42
N GLY A 14 -22.08 12.60 0.19
CA GLY A 14 -22.89 13.78 -0.14
C GLY A 14 -23.21 13.94 -1.63
N GLY A 15 -23.46 12.85 -2.34
CA GLY A 15 -23.76 12.86 -3.77
C GLY A 15 -22.55 12.71 -4.71
N ILE A 16 -21.31 12.76 -4.20
CA ILE A 16 -20.09 12.49 -4.96
C ILE A 16 -19.78 11.00 -4.89
N HIS A 17 -19.65 10.35 -6.03
CA HIS A 17 -19.23 8.95 -6.14
C HIS A 17 -17.70 8.88 -6.07
N ALA A 18 -17.15 8.71 -4.86
CA ALA A 18 -15.71 8.64 -4.67
C ALA A 18 -15.08 7.33 -5.16
N VAL A 19 -15.86 6.25 -5.15
CA VAL A 19 -15.57 4.95 -5.79
C VAL A 19 -16.88 4.45 -6.37
N ALA A 20 -16.91 4.06 -7.63
CA ALA A 20 -18.11 3.77 -8.39
C ALA A 20 -17.98 2.48 -9.23
N GLY A 21 -18.36 1.34 -8.64
CA GLY A 21 -18.38 0.06 -9.32
C GLY A 21 -17.02 -0.48 -9.71
N VAL A 22 -16.02 -0.33 -8.84
CA VAL A 22 -14.66 -0.77 -9.10
C VAL A 22 -14.54 -2.29 -8.99
N ASP A 23 -13.98 -2.91 -10.04
CA ASP A 23 -13.73 -4.35 -10.19
C ASP A 23 -12.26 -4.57 -10.57
N PHE A 24 -11.52 -5.33 -9.79
CA PHE A 24 -10.19 -5.87 -10.16
C PHE A 24 -9.75 -6.98 -9.22
N ASP A 25 -8.75 -7.71 -9.64
CA ASP A 25 -8.12 -8.78 -8.87
C ASP A 25 -6.63 -8.47 -8.71
N VAL A 26 -6.01 -9.01 -7.67
CA VAL A 26 -4.56 -8.99 -7.49
C VAL A 26 -4.08 -10.39 -7.24
N GLU A 27 -3.16 -10.87 -8.07
CA GLU A 27 -2.61 -12.21 -7.98
C GLU A 27 -1.52 -12.31 -6.91
N ARG A 28 -1.16 -13.55 -6.57
CA ARG A 28 -0.09 -13.79 -5.60
C ARG A 28 1.26 -13.31 -6.13
N ALA A 29 2.03 -12.62 -5.28
CA ALA A 29 3.33 -12.04 -5.60
C ALA A 29 3.29 -11.04 -6.77
N GLU A 30 2.12 -10.46 -7.04
CA GLU A 30 1.94 -9.38 -8.00
C GLU A 30 2.10 -8.02 -7.31
N ILE A 31 2.69 -7.06 -8.00
CA ILE A 31 2.71 -5.64 -7.61
C ILE A 31 1.82 -4.87 -8.58
N VAL A 32 0.65 -4.44 -8.11
CA VAL A 32 -0.30 -3.64 -8.89
C VAL A 32 -0.15 -2.17 -8.51
N GLY A 33 0.20 -1.33 -9.49
CA GLY A 33 0.21 0.12 -9.33
C GLY A 33 -1.21 0.71 -9.50
N ILE A 34 -1.62 1.59 -8.63
CA ILE A 34 -2.88 2.34 -8.73
C ILE A 34 -2.54 3.81 -8.89
N ILE A 35 -2.77 4.33 -10.08
CA ILE A 35 -2.47 5.71 -10.45
C ILE A 35 -3.72 6.48 -10.84
N GLY A 36 -3.61 7.79 -11.02
CA GLY A 36 -4.72 8.66 -11.39
C GLY A 36 -4.58 10.05 -10.79
N PRO A 37 -5.32 11.05 -11.28
CA PRO A 37 -5.27 12.41 -10.77
C PRO A 37 -5.70 12.50 -9.30
N ASN A 38 -5.43 13.66 -8.68
CA ASN A 38 -5.91 13.93 -7.33
C ASN A 38 -7.45 13.94 -7.32
N GLY A 39 -8.03 13.27 -6.31
CA GLY A 39 -9.49 13.13 -6.23
C GLY A 39 -10.08 11.96 -7.03
N SER A 40 -9.29 11.18 -7.76
CA SER A 40 -9.79 10.03 -8.55
C SER A 40 -10.32 8.86 -7.71
N GLY A 41 -10.15 8.88 -6.36
CA GLY A 41 -10.73 7.86 -5.48
C GLY A 41 -9.72 6.87 -4.88
N LYS A 42 -8.43 6.91 -5.22
CA LYS A 42 -7.39 5.96 -4.77
C LYS A 42 -7.33 5.77 -3.25
N SER A 43 -7.21 6.84 -2.49
CA SER A 43 -7.15 6.77 -1.02
C SER A 43 -8.49 6.31 -0.42
N THR A 44 -9.62 6.63 -1.06
CA THR A 44 -10.93 6.10 -0.67
C THR A 44 -10.99 4.58 -0.92
N LEU A 45 -10.50 4.11 -2.06
CA LEU A 45 -10.38 2.69 -2.36
C LEU A 45 -9.56 1.96 -1.28
N PHE A 46 -8.37 2.45 -0.93
CA PHE A 46 -7.55 1.86 0.13
C PHE A 46 -8.24 1.87 1.50
N ASN A 47 -9.00 2.93 1.81
CA ASN A 47 -9.80 2.98 3.04
C ASN A 47 -10.95 1.95 3.06
N LEU A 48 -11.52 1.63 1.91
CA LEU A 48 -12.52 0.57 1.76
C LEU A 48 -11.88 -0.82 1.94
N LEU A 49 -10.75 -1.08 1.28
CA LEU A 49 -10.03 -2.35 1.35
C LEU A 49 -9.56 -2.68 2.77
N THR A 50 -9.18 -1.66 3.55
CA THR A 50 -8.74 -1.83 4.94
C THR A 50 -9.86 -1.77 5.98
N GLY A 51 -11.11 -1.55 5.56
CA GLY A 51 -12.26 -1.44 6.45
C GLY A 51 -12.31 -0.16 7.29
N ALA A 52 -11.41 0.79 7.05
CA ALA A 52 -11.46 2.14 7.63
C ALA A 52 -12.73 2.88 7.18
N LEU A 53 -13.19 2.60 5.96
CA LEU A 53 -14.50 2.97 5.45
C LEU A 53 -15.29 1.70 5.11
N LYS A 54 -16.63 1.78 5.26
CA LYS A 54 -17.51 0.69 4.81
C LYS A 54 -18.00 0.98 3.41
N PRO A 55 -18.01 -0.01 2.49
CA PRO A 55 -18.58 0.17 1.16
C PRO A 55 -20.09 0.42 1.24
N GLY A 56 -20.58 1.18 0.26
CA GLY A 56 -22.02 1.34 0.02
C GLY A 56 -22.59 0.16 -0.78
N ALA A 57 -21.78 -0.40 -1.69
CA ALA A 57 -22.08 -1.60 -2.47
C ALA A 57 -20.81 -2.34 -2.82
N GLY A 58 -20.93 -3.56 -3.34
CA GLY A 58 -19.83 -4.41 -3.76
C GLY A 58 -19.25 -5.25 -2.64
N THR A 59 -18.22 -6.03 -2.99
CA THR A 59 -17.56 -6.97 -2.08
C THR A 59 -16.05 -6.92 -2.22
N VAL A 60 -15.35 -7.24 -1.12
CA VAL A 60 -13.90 -7.42 -1.06
C VAL A 60 -13.60 -8.77 -0.45
N ARG A 61 -12.81 -9.58 -1.13
CA ARG A 61 -12.33 -10.88 -0.62
C ARG A 61 -10.81 -10.87 -0.53
N LEU A 62 -10.29 -11.45 0.54
CA LEU A 62 -8.87 -11.65 0.79
C LEU A 62 -8.66 -13.15 1.05
N PHE A 63 -7.88 -13.84 0.19
CA PHE A 63 -7.67 -15.30 0.26
C PHE A 63 -8.98 -16.08 0.42
N ASP A 64 -9.93 -15.90 -0.48
CA ASP A 64 -11.27 -16.53 -0.44
C ASP A 64 -12.16 -16.15 0.76
N ARG A 65 -11.70 -15.28 1.66
CA ARG A 65 -12.49 -14.78 2.80
C ARG A 65 -13.14 -13.46 2.47
N ASP A 66 -14.43 -13.36 2.65
CA ASP A 66 -15.14 -12.08 2.57
C ASP A 66 -14.72 -11.18 3.76
N ILE A 67 -14.10 -10.04 3.42
CA ILE A 67 -13.67 -9.02 4.38
C ILE A 67 -14.46 -7.72 4.26
N THR A 68 -15.49 -7.66 3.39
CA THR A 68 -16.27 -6.47 3.03
C THR A 68 -16.73 -5.65 4.23
N LYS A 69 -17.23 -6.34 5.25
CA LYS A 69 -17.74 -5.71 6.49
C LYS A 69 -16.84 -5.92 7.69
N ALA A 70 -15.66 -6.51 7.49
CA ALA A 70 -14.73 -6.79 8.59
C ALA A 70 -14.16 -5.48 9.16
N SER A 71 -13.80 -5.48 10.45
CA SER A 71 -13.10 -4.35 11.07
C SER A 71 -11.63 -4.31 10.63
N PRO A 72 -10.96 -3.13 10.67
CA PRO A 72 -9.55 -3.01 10.29
C PRO A 72 -8.66 -4.03 11.01
N HIS A 73 -8.86 -4.24 12.29
CA HIS A 73 -8.13 -5.23 13.08
C HIS A 73 -8.30 -6.69 12.55
N ARG A 74 -9.52 -7.07 12.13
CA ARG A 74 -9.76 -8.40 11.55
C ARG A 74 -9.11 -8.55 10.18
N ILE A 75 -9.10 -7.48 9.39
CA ILE A 75 -8.47 -7.43 8.07
C ILE A 75 -6.95 -7.54 8.22
N ALA A 76 -6.34 -6.79 9.14
CA ALA A 76 -4.91 -6.90 9.43
C ALA A 76 -4.52 -8.32 9.88
N ARG A 77 -5.30 -8.94 10.79
CA ARG A 77 -5.08 -10.34 11.21
C ARG A 77 -5.30 -11.36 10.09
N ALA A 78 -6.10 -11.03 9.07
CA ALA A 78 -6.25 -11.86 7.89
C ALA A 78 -5.03 -11.79 6.95
N GLY A 79 -4.09 -10.86 7.18
CA GLY A 79 -2.84 -10.74 6.46
C GLY A 79 -2.75 -9.56 5.48
N LEU A 80 -3.65 -8.56 5.57
CA LEU A 80 -3.57 -7.32 4.79
C LEU A 80 -2.91 -6.22 5.62
N GLY A 81 -1.67 -5.86 5.28
CA GLY A 81 -0.95 -4.72 5.83
C GLY A 81 -1.24 -3.43 5.06
N ARG A 82 -1.02 -2.28 5.69
CA ARG A 82 -1.10 -0.97 5.04
C ARG A 82 -0.10 0.01 5.64
N THR A 83 0.55 0.81 4.79
CA THR A 83 1.20 2.07 5.19
C THR A 83 0.22 3.23 5.06
N PHE A 84 0.52 4.34 5.72
CA PHE A 84 -0.29 5.56 5.66
C PHE A 84 0.52 6.70 5.07
N GLN A 85 -0.13 7.65 4.44
CA GLN A 85 0.50 8.84 3.87
C GLN A 85 1.28 9.66 4.93
N ILE A 86 0.78 9.70 6.17
CA ILE A 86 1.46 10.27 7.33
C ILE A 86 1.86 9.13 8.26
N PRO A 87 3.18 8.95 8.54
CA PRO A 87 3.63 7.88 9.42
C PRO A 87 3.01 7.94 10.82
N ALA A 88 2.34 6.86 11.22
CA ALA A 88 1.71 6.73 12.53
C ALA A 88 2.68 6.06 13.52
N LEU A 89 3.72 6.79 13.95
CA LEU A 89 4.76 6.29 14.84
C LEU A 89 4.52 6.68 16.30
N PHE A 90 4.99 5.84 17.22
CA PHE A 90 5.10 6.17 18.63
C PHE A 90 6.40 6.96 18.85
N VAL A 91 6.30 8.29 18.75
CA VAL A 91 7.46 9.20 18.71
C VAL A 91 8.34 9.16 19.96
N ASN A 92 7.78 8.79 21.12
CA ASN A 92 8.46 8.66 22.41
C ASN A 92 8.98 7.24 22.68
N MET A 93 8.88 6.34 21.72
CA MET A 93 9.45 5.00 21.76
C MET A 93 10.66 4.94 20.83
N THR A 94 11.58 4.03 21.11
CA THR A 94 12.71 3.74 20.22
C THR A 94 12.23 3.13 18.91
N VAL A 95 13.09 3.12 17.90
CA VAL A 95 12.83 2.46 16.61
C VAL A 95 12.49 0.99 16.83
N ARG A 96 13.27 0.29 17.64
CA ARG A 96 13.05 -1.12 18.01
C ARG A 96 11.70 -1.33 18.70
N GLU A 97 11.38 -0.50 19.69
CA GLU A 97 10.10 -0.59 20.40
C GLU A 97 8.91 -0.34 19.48
N ASN A 98 9.03 0.60 18.54
CA ASN A 98 8.01 0.82 17.50
C ASN A 98 7.75 -0.45 16.67
N LEU A 99 8.79 -1.21 16.32
CA LEU A 99 8.63 -2.48 15.62
C LEU A 99 7.93 -3.52 16.50
N TRP A 100 8.32 -3.64 17.76
CA TRP A 100 7.70 -4.60 18.69
C TRP A 100 6.20 -4.35 18.88
N THR A 101 5.77 -3.08 18.94
CA THR A 101 4.33 -2.75 19.08
C THR A 101 3.49 -3.23 17.89
N ALA A 102 4.09 -3.51 16.76
CA ALA A 102 3.41 -3.93 15.54
C ALA A 102 3.33 -5.46 15.38
N ALA A 103 4.00 -6.25 16.23
CA ALA A 103 3.95 -7.70 16.18
C ALA A 103 2.52 -8.20 16.49
N VAL A 104 1.98 -9.09 15.65
CA VAL A 104 0.61 -9.63 15.78
C VAL A 104 0.48 -10.54 17.01
N GLU A 105 1.52 -11.33 17.25
CA GLU A 105 1.67 -12.16 18.45
C GLU A 105 3.01 -11.82 19.07
N PHE A 106 3.00 -11.16 20.22
CA PHE A 106 4.21 -10.73 20.88
C PHE A 106 4.84 -11.92 21.64
N ASP A 107 5.95 -12.40 21.14
CA ASP A 107 6.87 -13.31 21.83
C ASP A 107 8.26 -12.65 21.88
N TRP A 108 8.85 -12.55 23.07
CA TRP A 108 10.13 -11.87 23.27
C TRP A 108 11.24 -12.38 22.35
N ARG A 109 11.30 -13.69 22.11
CA ARG A 109 12.36 -14.30 21.30
C ARG A 109 12.10 -14.16 19.82
N GLY A 110 10.88 -14.47 19.38
CA GLY A 110 10.49 -14.40 17.97
C GLY A 110 10.38 -12.97 17.48
N SER A 111 9.71 -12.10 18.24
CA SER A 111 9.55 -10.68 17.91
C SER A 111 10.87 -9.92 17.93
N GLY A 112 11.80 -10.27 18.84
CA GLY A 112 13.14 -9.69 18.89
C GLY A 112 13.93 -10.00 17.62
N ARG A 113 14.00 -11.27 17.23
CA ARG A 113 14.68 -11.72 16.00
C ARG A 113 14.07 -11.06 14.76
N ARG A 114 12.74 -11.05 14.67
CA ARG A 114 12.03 -10.45 13.55
C ARG A 114 12.30 -8.94 13.45
N ALA A 115 12.37 -8.24 14.59
CA ALA A 115 12.73 -6.83 14.59
C ALA A 115 14.16 -6.59 14.09
N ASP A 116 15.12 -7.42 14.48
CA ASP A 116 16.51 -7.32 13.99
C ASP A 116 16.58 -7.56 12.47
N GLU A 117 15.88 -8.57 11.95
CA GLU A 117 15.77 -8.82 10.50
C GLU A 117 15.17 -7.63 9.73
N VAL A 118 14.12 -7.03 10.29
CA VAL A 118 13.47 -5.84 9.69
C VAL A 118 14.38 -4.61 9.77
N LEU A 119 15.07 -4.40 10.88
CA LEU A 119 16.05 -3.31 11.03
C LEU A 119 17.19 -3.43 10.03
N GLU A 120 17.71 -4.64 9.82
CA GLU A 120 18.76 -4.91 8.84
C GLU A 120 18.26 -4.67 7.41
N LEU A 121 17.10 -5.23 7.06
CA LEU A 121 16.47 -5.06 5.74
C LEU A 121 16.27 -3.60 5.37
N LEU A 122 15.87 -2.77 6.33
CA LEU A 122 15.57 -1.35 6.15
C LEU A 122 16.78 -0.43 6.46
N GLU A 123 17.95 -1.00 6.74
CA GLU A 123 19.17 -0.25 7.10
C GLU A 123 18.97 0.69 8.31
N LEU A 124 18.09 0.31 9.26
CA LEU A 124 17.79 1.08 10.47
C LEU A 124 18.54 0.58 11.73
N SER A 125 19.39 -0.46 11.62
CA SER A 125 20.07 -1.06 12.77
C SER A 125 20.92 -0.05 13.56
N HIS A 126 21.49 0.95 12.87
CA HIS A 126 22.34 1.98 13.47
C HIS A 126 21.59 3.00 14.35
N VAL A 127 20.25 3.07 14.22
CA VAL A 127 19.35 3.94 15.00
C VAL A 127 18.31 3.15 15.79
N ALA A 128 18.53 1.84 15.95
CA ALA A 128 17.53 0.93 16.56
C ALA A 128 17.09 1.37 17.96
N ASP A 129 18.01 1.91 18.74
CA ASP A 129 17.80 2.32 20.13
C ASP A 129 17.56 3.84 20.27
N ASP A 130 17.55 4.59 19.15
CA ASP A 130 17.18 5.99 19.12
C ASP A 130 15.66 6.17 19.18
N LEU A 131 15.20 7.30 19.71
CA LEU A 131 13.77 7.64 19.70
C LEU A 131 13.28 7.89 18.26
N ALA A 132 12.07 7.43 17.95
CA ALA A 132 11.47 7.67 16.63
C ALA A 132 11.29 9.17 16.30
N SER A 133 11.21 10.03 17.33
CA SER A 133 11.19 11.49 17.16
C SER A 133 12.49 12.08 16.62
N SER A 134 13.63 11.41 16.77
CA SER A 134 14.93 11.87 16.27
C SER A 134 15.20 11.50 14.81
N LEU A 135 14.36 10.65 14.23
CA LEU A 135 14.52 10.17 12.87
C LEU A 135 14.20 11.26 11.83
N SER A 136 14.96 11.27 10.74
CA SER A 136 14.59 12.04 9.55
C SER A 136 13.27 11.54 8.96
N GLY A 137 12.56 12.37 8.20
CA GLY A 137 11.28 12.00 7.57
C GLY A 137 11.37 10.71 6.73
N GLY A 138 12.48 10.53 6.00
CA GLY A 138 12.71 9.29 5.24
C GLY A 138 12.90 8.06 6.12
N GLN A 139 13.63 8.18 7.25
CA GLN A 139 13.78 7.09 8.21
C GLN A 139 12.46 6.76 8.92
N GLN A 140 11.61 7.78 9.18
CA GLN A 140 10.26 7.56 9.71
C GLN A 140 9.40 6.74 8.75
N ARG A 141 9.50 7.00 7.43
CA ARG A 141 8.84 6.19 6.38
C ARG A 141 9.33 4.74 6.38
N LEU A 142 10.66 4.54 6.47
CA LEU A 142 11.22 3.20 6.59
C LEU A 142 10.72 2.49 7.86
N LEU A 143 10.66 3.18 9.00
CA LEU A 143 10.15 2.61 10.24
C LEU A 143 8.67 2.24 10.13
N GLU A 144 7.84 3.08 9.50
CA GLU A 144 6.44 2.75 9.23
C GLU A 144 6.32 1.48 8.39
N MET A 145 7.09 1.37 7.30
CA MET A 145 7.16 0.16 6.50
C MET A 145 7.58 -1.03 7.36
N GLY A 146 8.62 -0.87 8.20
CA GLY A 146 9.07 -1.91 9.13
C GLY A 146 7.97 -2.41 10.06
N ARG A 147 7.11 -1.53 10.55
CA ARG A 147 5.94 -1.92 11.38
C ARG A 147 4.95 -2.79 10.60
N VAL A 148 4.75 -2.52 9.31
CA VAL A 148 3.93 -3.39 8.46
C VAL A 148 4.62 -4.75 8.28
N LEU A 149 5.94 -4.77 8.07
CA LEU A 149 6.73 -6.00 7.91
C LEU A 149 6.72 -6.89 9.15
N MET A 150 6.67 -6.31 10.34
CA MET A 150 6.57 -7.05 11.61
C MET A 150 5.32 -7.93 11.69
N GLN A 151 4.27 -7.59 10.95
CA GLN A 151 3.02 -8.36 10.90
C GLN A 151 3.11 -9.59 9.99
N SER A 152 4.22 -9.77 9.25
CA SER A 152 4.38 -10.80 8.22
C SER A 152 3.17 -10.85 7.27
N PRO A 153 2.80 -9.72 6.64
CA PRO A 153 1.61 -9.62 5.82
C PRO A 153 1.76 -10.46 4.56
N LYS A 154 0.64 -10.97 4.06
CA LYS A 154 0.57 -11.69 2.78
C LYS A 154 0.19 -10.76 1.61
N ALA A 155 -0.47 -9.67 1.93
CA ALA A 155 -0.75 -8.57 1.00
C ALA A 155 -0.50 -7.23 1.69
N VAL A 156 -0.01 -6.23 0.96
CA VAL A 156 0.33 -4.91 1.49
C VAL A 156 -0.22 -3.82 0.57
N LEU A 157 -0.86 -2.82 1.17
CA LEU A 157 -1.27 -1.59 0.51
C LEU A 157 -0.25 -0.49 0.86
N LEU A 158 0.46 0.01 -0.14
CA LEU A 158 1.45 1.08 0.02
C LEU A 158 0.88 2.40 -0.52
N ASP A 159 0.83 3.43 0.32
CA ASP A 159 0.23 4.73 0.01
C ASP A 159 1.33 5.79 -0.03
N GLU A 160 1.84 6.11 -1.23
CA GLU A 160 2.87 7.13 -1.51
C GLU A 160 4.12 7.00 -0.61
N VAL A 161 4.63 5.77 -0.44
CA VAL A 161 5.71 5.50 0.52
C VAL A 161 7.04 6.16 0.16
N THR A 162 7.21 6.57 -1.09
CA THR A 162 8.45 7.21 -1.57
C THR A 162 8.34 8.73 -1.71
N ALA A 163 7.17 9.32 -1.47
CA ALA A 163 6.97 10.76 -1.59
C ALA A 163 7.86 11.55 -0.63
N GLY A 164 8.70 12.45 -1.19
CA GLY A 164 9.63 13.27 -0.41
C GLY A 164 10.81 12.51 0.24
N VAL A 165 11.02 11.25 -0.14
CA VAL A 165 12.11 10.42 0.36
C VAL A 165 13.37 10.63 -0.49
N HIS A 166 14.53 10.77 0.18
CA HIS A 166 15.81 10.90 -0.51
C HIS A 166 16.09 9.65 -1.39
N PRO A 167 16.68 9.79 -2.60
CA PRO A 167 16.87 8.69 -3.56
C PRO A 167 17.51 7.43 -2.95
N ARG A 168 18.49 7.57 -2.07
CA ARG A 168 19.12 6.42 -1.38
C ARG A 168 18.11 5.63 -0.54
N LEU A 169 17.24 6.31 0.23
CA LEU A 169 16.24 5.64 1.08
C LEU A 169 15.12 5.03 0.22
N ARG A 170 14.78 5.66 -0.92
CA ARG A 170 13.87 5.09 -1.92
C ARG A 170 14.38 3.73 -2.42
N GLN A 171 15.67 3.59 -2.70
CA GLN A 171 16.26 2.31 -3.11
C GLN A 171 16.11 1.22 -2.06
N ILE A 172 16.21 1.57 -0.77
CA ILE A 172 15.98 0.63 0.34
C ILE A 172 14.53 0.13 0.32
N ILE A 173 13.54 1.05 0.15
CA ILE A 173 12.12 0.72 0.06
C ILE A 173 11.87 -0.23 -1.13
N VAL A 174 12.37 0.12 -2.32
CA VAL A 174 12.21 -0.68 -3.54
C VAL A 174 12.81 -2.07 -3.36
N ARG A 175 14.03 -2.16 -2.80
CA ARG A 175 14.68 -3.45 -2.50
C ARG A 175 13.83 -4.29 -1.53
N ALA A 176 13.31 -3.69 -0.47
CA ALA A 176 12.47 -4.39 0.49
C ALA A 176 11.16 -4.91 -0.16
N ILE A 177 10.50 -4.11 -0.99
CA ILE A 177 9.30 -4.52 -1.74
C ILE A 177 9.62 -5.73 -2.63
N ARG A 178 10.72 -5.69 -3.41
CA ARG A 178 11.13 -6.78 -4.30
C ARG A 178 11.42 -8.06 -3.54
N LEU A 179 12.19 -7.98 -2.45
CA LEU A 179 12.49 -9.15 -1.61
C LEU A 179 11.23 -9.79 -1.04
N MET A 180 10.29 -8.97 -0.55
CA MET A 180 9.02 -9.49 -0.04
C MET A 180 8.13 -10.08 -1.13
N ARG A 181 8.10 -9.48 -2.32
CA ARG A 181 7.40 -10.06 -3.47
C ARG A 181 7.96 -11.43 -3.81
N ASP A 182 9.28 -11.56 -3.85
CA ASP A 182 9.96 -12.81 -4.17
C ASP A 182 9.68 -13.90 -3.11
N ASP A 183 9.40 -13.50 -1.86
CA ASP A 183 8.90 -14.36 -0.78
C ASP A 183 7.38 -14.63 -0.87
N GLY A 184 6.70 -14.11 -1.89
CA GLY A 184 5.29 -14.35 -2.17
C GLY A 184 4.30 -13.34 -1.59
N THR A 185 4.77 -12.19 -1.09
CA THR A 185 3.91 -11.07 -0.67
C THR A 185 3.36 -10.34 -1.90
N THR A 186 2.09 -9.99 -1.85
CA THR A 186 1.36 -9.25 -2.90
C THR A 186 1.27 -7.77 -2.53
N PHE A 187 1.32 -6.88 -3.53
CA PHE A 187 1.27 -5.43 -3.28
C PHE A 187 0.23 -4.72 -4.13
N CYS A 188 -0.47 -3.74 -3.53
CA CYS A 188 -1.11 -2.65 -4.25
C CYS A 188 -0.40 -1.35 -3.85
N VAL A 189 0.03 -0.57 -4.81
CA VAL A 189 0.86 0.61 -4.58
C VAL A 189 0.18 1.83 -5.19
N ILE A 190 -0.16 2.83 -4.38
CA ILE A 190 -0.52 4.16 -4.88
C ILE A 190 0.76 4.96 -4.99
N GLU A 191 1.07 5.42 -6.20
CA GLU A 191 2.24 6.25 -6.46
C GLU A 191 1.91 7.36 -7.48
N HIS A 192 2.63 8.46 -7.37
CA HIS A 192 2.59 9.56 -8.31
C HIS A 192 3.88 9.65 -9.15
N ASP A 193 4.91 8.95 -8.71
CA ASP A 193 6.19 8.85 -9.42
C ASP A 193 6.09 7.73 -10.47
N MET A 194 5.91 8.13 -11.73
CA MET A 194 5.72 7.20 -12.84
C MET A 194 6.97 6.33 -13.10
N GLU A 195 8.18 6.87 -12.87
CA GLU A 195 9.41 6.09 -13.03
C GLU A 195 9.47 4.95 -11.99
N LEU A 196 9.09 5.25 -10.75
CA LEU A 196 9.00 4.21 -9.73
C LEU A 196 7.92 3.19 -10.05
N ALA A 197 6.74 3.65 -10.45
CA ALA A 197 5.65 2.75 -10.79
C ALA A 197 6.04 1.80 -11.93
N GLN A 198 6.71 2.31 -12.98
CA GLN A 198 7.27 1.52 -14.07
C GLN A 198 8.33 0.52 -13.60
N ASP A 199 9.17 0.91 -12.62
CA ASP A 199 10.28 0.08 -12.13
C ASP A 199 9.82 -1.11 -11.27
N ILE A 200 8.72 -0.95 -10.52
CA ILE A 200 8.31 -1.97 -9.54
C ILE A 200 7.00 -2.68 -9.85
N CYS A 201 6.08 -2.07 -10.60
CA CYS A 201 4.75 -2.64 -10.82
C CYS A 201 4.73 -3.60 -12.02
N ASP A 202 4.10 -4.74 -11.83
CA ASP A 202 3.88 -5.72 -12.90
C ASP A 202 2.72 -5.25 -13.81
N ARG A 203 1.74 -4.53 -13.23
CA ARG A 203 0.51 -4.04 -13.87
C ARG A 203 0.06 -2.74 -13.23
N MET A 204 -0.59 -1.91 -14.03
CA MET A 204 -1.14 -0.62 -13.61
C MET A 204 -2.67 -0.62 -13.70
N ILE A 205 -3.32 0.02 -12.77
CA ILE A 205 -4.74 0.38 -12.78
C ILE A 205 -4.82 1.90 -12.74
N VAL A 206 -5.50 2.50 -13.69
CA VAL A 206 -5.72 3.94 -13.74
C VAL A 206 -7.12 4.26 -13.26
N MET A 207 -7.21 5.10 -12.25
CA MET A 207 -8.48 5.59 -11.73
C MET A 207 -8.73 7.03 -12.13
N ASP A 208 -9.93 7.32 -12.58
CA ASP A 208 -10.45 8.67 -12.73
C ASP A 208 -11.89 8.76 -12.26
N ALA A 209 -12.27 9.87 -11.63
CA ALA A 209 -13.62 10.16 -11.13
C ALA A 209 -14.31 8.97 -10.41
N GLY A 210 -13.53 8.17 -9.67
CA GLY A 210 -14.02 7.03 -8.88
C GLY A 210 -14.13 5.72 -9.65
N THR A 211 -13.81 5.66 -10.94
CA THR A 211 -13.84 4.46 -11.78
C THR A 211 -12.46 4.04 -12.25
N ILE A 212 -12.34 2.79 -12.72
CA ILE A 212 -11.15 2.34 -13.46
C ILE A 212 -11.37 2.72 -14.92
N VAL A 213 -10.43 3.48 -15.49
CA VAL A 213 -10.48 3.93 -16.89
C VAL A 213 -9.54 3.12 -17.78
N ALA A 214 -8.46 2.58 -17.22
CA ALA A 214 -7.54 1.72 -17.95
C ALA A 214 -6.85 0.72 -16.99
N GLU A 215 -6.44 -0.42 -17.54
CA GLU A 215 -5.70 -1.48 -16.85
C GLU A 215 -4.78 -2.18 -17.84
N GLY A 216 -3.50 -2.39 -17.48
CA GLY A 216 -2.52 -3.04 -18.33
C GLY A 216 -1.10 -2.85 -17.82
N THR A 217 -0.13 -3.21 -18.63
CA THR A 217 1.29 -2.87 -18.38
C THR A 217 1.49 -1.37 -18.38
N PHE A 218 2.62 -0.90 -17.85
CA PHE A 218 2.93 0.54 -17.86
C PHE A 218 2.87 1.13 -19.29
N ASP A 219 3.45 0.42 -20.27
CA ASP A 219 3.50 0.89 -21.65
C ASP A 219 2.11 0.96 -22.30
N GLU A 220 1.23 0.00 -22.01
CA GLU A 220 -0.15 0.00 -22.51
C GLU A 220 -0.94 1.19 -21.92
N VAL A 221 -0.84 1.42 -20.62
CA VAL A 221 -1.57 2.52 -19.95
C VAL A 221 -1.02 3.89 -20.34
N ALA A 222 0.31 4.01 -20.54
CA ALA A 222 0.95 5.27 -20.92
C ALA A 222 0.52 5.79 -22.30
N HIS A 223 0.06 4.88 -23.18
CA HIS A 223 -0.40 5.23 -24.54
C HIS A 223 -1.94 5.19 -24.67
N ASP A 224 -2.65 4.93 -23.58
CA ASP A 224 -4.13 4.91 -23.60
C ASP A 224 -4.69 6.34 -23.71
N PRO A 225 -5.54 6.63 -24.71
CA PRO A 225 -6.12 7.96 -24.88
C PRO A 225 -6.92 8.46 -23.68
N GLN A 226 -7.65 7.58 -22.98
CA GLN A 226 -8.43 7.96 -21.79
C GLN A 226 -7.51 8.35 -20.63
N VAL A 227 -6.36 7.69 -20.50
CA VAL A 227 -5.35 8.04 -19.48
C VAL A 227 -4.73 9.40 -19.80
N MET A 228 -4.39 9.64 -21.07
CA MET A 228 -3.86 10.94 -21.50
C MET A 228 -4.85 12.06 -21.23
N GLU A 229 -6.14 11.86 -21.51
CA GLU A 229 -7.20 12.82 -21.23
C GLU A 229 -7.33 13.09 -19.72
N ALA A 230 -7.37 12.04 -18.88
CA ALA A 230 -7.48 12.16 -17.43
C ALA A 230 -6.32 12.93 -16.78
N TYR A 231 -5.09 12.78 -17.30
CA TYR A 231 -3.89 13.44 -16.77
C TYR A 231 -3.62 14.83 -17.38
N LEU A 232 -3.90 15.01 -18.66
CA LEU A 232 -3.58 16.25 -19.37
C LEU A 232 -4.78 17.19 -19.47
N GLY A 233 -6.01 16.71 -19.24
CA GLY A 233 -7.23 17.49 -19.37
C GLY A 233 -7.49 17.95 -20.81
N VAL A 234 -6.85 17.32 -21.80
CA VAL A 234 -7.01 17.66 -23.22
C VAL A 234 -7.79 16.53 -23.88
N PRO A 235 -8.98 16.80 -24.46
CA PRO A 235 -9.69 15.80 -25.23
C PRO A 235 -8.82 15.28 -26.38
N THR A 236 -8.67 13.99 -26.49
CA THR A 236 -8.08 13.37 -27.70
C THR A 236 -9.12 13.42 -28.79
N GLU A 237 -8.84 14.15 -29.90
CA GLU A 237 -9.67 14.20 -31.12
C GLU A 237 -9.82 12.81 -31.78
#